data_b0fd2b69259635a210bf2924969fed21
#
_entry.id   b0fd2b69259635a210bf2924969fed21
#
_cell.length_a   1.000
_cell.length_b   1.000
_cell.length_c   1.000
_cell.angle_alpha   90.00
_cell.angle_beta   90.00
_cell.angle_gamma   90.00
#
_symmetry.space_group_name_H-M   'P 1'
#
loop_
_entity.id
_entity.type
_entity.pdbx_description
1 polymer ?
#
loop_
_entity_poly.entity_id
_entity_poly.type
_entity_poly.pdbx_seq_one_letter_code
_entity_poly.pdbx_strand_id
1 'polypeptide(L)'
;MLNRKDFIRNATLSAGAIVAGSSVLNAAEYLNPLKLTILHTNDVHSRLEPFPMDGGRNQGLGGIAGRSELIKKIRAEEEHVLLLDAGDIFQGTPYFNIYKGEPEIKAMSAMKYDACTI
;
A
#
# COMPACT_ATOMS: atom_id res chain seq x y z
N MET A 1 -17.59 30.59 43.50
CA MET A 1 -16.50 31.53 43.17
C MET A 1 -15.18 30.82 43.45
N LEU A 2 -14.30 30.71 42.48
CA LEU A 2 -12.95 30.21 42.70
C LEU A 2 -12.19 31.22 43.56
N ASN A 3 -11.62 30.75 44.65
CA ASN A 3 -10.82 31.65 45.49
C ASN A 3 -9.40 31.80 44.88
N ARG A 4 -8.67 32.83 45.36
CA ARG A 4 -7.34 33.15 44.83
C ARG A 4 -6.33 31.98 44.93
N LYS A 5 -6.43 31.14 45.95
CA LYS A 5 -5.55 29.97 46.16
C LYS A 5 -5.83 28.90 45.13
N ASP A 6 -7.11 28.62 44.84
CA ASP A 6 -7.51 27.63 43.85
C ASP A 6 -7.13 28.05 42.42
N PHE A 7 -7.22 29.35 42.14
CA PHE A 7 -6.74 29.89 40.84
C PHE A 7 -5.24 29.69 40.66
N ILE A 8 -4.43 30.06 41.68
CA ILE A 8 -2.98 29.89 41.62
C ILE A 8 -2.59 28.42 41.48
N ARG A 9 -3.20 27.53 42.28
CA ARG A 9 -2.94 26.08 42.19
C ARG A 9 -3.28 25.51 40.80
N ASN A 10 -4.40 25.91 40.24
CA ASN A 10 -4.82 25.41 38.92
C ASN A 10 -3.93 26.00 37.81
N ALA A 11 -3.50 27.25 37.92
CA ALA A 11 -2.57 27.87 36.98
C ALA A 11 -1.18 27.19 37.01
N THR A 12 -0.66 26.83 38.17
CA THR A 12 0.61 26.10 38.30
C THR A 12 0.52 24.68 37.79
N LEU A 13 -0.62 23.97 38.01
CA LEU A 13 -0.84 22.64 37.46
C LEU A 13 -0.95 22.66 35.93
N SER A 14 -1.60 23.69 35.36
CA SER A 14 -1.71 23.86 33.91
C SER A 14 -0.36 24.16 33.27
N ALA A 15 0.47 25.00 33.90
CA ALA A 15 1.81 25.28 33.42
C ALA A 15 2.74 24.07 33.47
N GLY A 16 2.63 23.27 34.56
CA GLY A 16 3.35 21.99 34.68
C GLY A 16 2.94 20.97 33.60
N ALA A 17 1.66 20.90 33.23
CA ALA A 17 1.18 20.03 32.17
C ALA A 17 1.70 20.46 30.78
N ILE A 18 1.82 21.78 30.53
CA ILE A 18 2.36 22.27 29.25
C ILE A 18 3.85 21.94 29.13
N VAL A 19 4.63 22.07 30.21
CA VAL A 19 6.05 21.71 30.18
C VAL A 19 6.27 20.20 30.04
N ALA A 20 5.44 19.37 30.71
CA ALA A 20 5.49 17.94 30.54
C ALA A 20 5.01 17.51 29.14
N GLY A 21 4.01 18.21 28.57
CA GLY A 21 3.50 17.97 27.23
C GLY A 21 4.54 18.26 26.14
N SER A 22 5.39 19.30 26.31
CA SER A 22 6.45 19.60 25.35
C SER A 22 7.55 18.53 25.30
N SER A 23 7.85 17.88 26.43
CA SER A 23 8.81 16.76 26.46
C SER A 23 8.25 15.48 25.83
N VAL A 24 6.93 15.26 25.90
CA VAL A 24 6.28 14.12 25.22
C VAL A 24 6.20 14.36 23.70
N LEU A 25 5.95 15.60 23.27
CA LEU A 25 5.97 15.97 21.85
C LEU A 25 7.37 15.84 21.24
N ASN A 26 8.41 16.23 21.98
CA ASN A 26 9.80 16.02 21.54
C ASN A 26 10.18 14.53 21.48
N ALA A 27 9.61 13.68 22.35
CA ALA A 27 9.84 12.23 22.27
C ALA A 27 9.22 11.61 21.01
N ALA A 28 8.15 12.17 20.47
CA ALA A 28 7.55 11.74 19.21
C ALA A 28 8.43 12.06 17.98
N GLU A 29 9.26 13.08 18.04
CA GLU A 29 10.24 13.40 16.99
C GLU A 29 11.39 12.38 16.88
N TYR A 30 11.64 11.60 17.93
CA TYR A 30 12.65 10.52 17.94
C TYR A 30 12.13 9.18 17.44
N LEU A 31 10.82 9.06 17.18
CA LEU A 31 10.27 7.89 16.52
C LEU A 31 10.50 8.08 15.02
N ASN A 32 11.53 7.44 14.49
CA ASN A 32 11.68 7.33 13.02
C ASN A 32 10.39 6.76 12.45
N PRO A 33 9.63 7.54 11.65
CA PRO A 33 8.40 7.03 11.08
C PRO A 33 8.71 5.86 10.16
N LEU A 34 8.09 4.72 10.42
CA LEU A 34 8.14 3.59 9.50
C LEU A 34 7.29 3.94 8.27
N LYS A 35 7.94 4.02 7.10
CA LYS A 35 7.24 4.17 5.82
C LYS A 35 6.84 2.80 5.31
N LEU A 36 5.55 2.57 5.10
CA LEU A 36 5.01 1.40 4.44
C LEU A 36 4.43 1.80 3.08
N THR A 37 4.93 1.22 2.00
CA THR A 37 4.40 1.39 0.66
C THR A 37 3.44 0.26 0.34
N ILE A 38 2.18 0.59 0.07
CA ILE A 38 1.15 -0.39 -0.29
C ILE A 38 0.91 -0.30 -1.79
N LEU A 39 1.14 -1.40 -2.49
CA LEU A 39 0.79 -1.58 -3.89
C LEU A 39 -0.44 -2.47 -3.96
N HIS A 40 -1.36 -2.15 -4.84
CA HIS A 40 -2.48 -3.03 -5.08
C HIS A 40 -2.84 -3.13 -6.57
N THR A 41 -3.38 -4.29 -6.93
CA THR A 41 -4.01 -4.56 -8.22
C THR A 41 -5.43 -5.06 -8.01
N ASN A 42 -6.24 -4.96 -9.04
CA ASN A 42 -7.59 -5.52 -9.12
C ASN A 42 -7.98 -5.68 -10.58
N ASP A 43 -8.96 -6.52 -10.86
CA ASP A 43 -9.58 -6.67 -12.18
C ASP A 43 -8.55 -6.91 -13.31
N VAL A 44 -7.58 -7.78 -13.07
CA VAL A 44 -6.54 -8.08 -14.07
C VAL A 44 -7.02 -9.02 -15.17
N HIS A 45 -8.11 -9.77 -14.94
CA HIS A 45 -8.86 -10.51 -15.94
C HIS A 45 -7.99 -11.39 -16.85
N SER A 46 -7.10 -12.20 -16.29
CA SER A 46 -6.16 -13.04 -17.03
C SER A 46 -5.31 -12.29 -18.07
N ARG A 47 -5.10 -10.98 -17.90
CA ARG A 47 -4.31 -10.18 -18.83
C ARG A 47 -2.82 -10.43 -18.63
N LEU A 48 -2.33 -11.53 -19.20
CA LEU A 48 -0.92 -11.92 -19.14
C LEU A 48 -0.08 -11.09 -20.11
N GLU A 49 -0.60 -10.87 -21.31
CA GLU A 49 0.03 -10.02 -22.33
C GLU A 49 -0.52 -8.60 -22.31
N PRO A 50 0.24 -7.64 -22.82
CA PRO A 50 -0.27 -6.29 -23.07
C PRO A 50 -1.49 -6.30 -23.97
N PHE A 51 -2.28 -5.23 -23.93
CA PHE A 51 -3.34 -5.02 -24.93
C PHE A 51 -2.72 -4.97 -26.33
N PRO A 52 -3.40 -5.54 -27.36
CA PRO A 52 -2.88 -5.59 -28.72
C PRO A 52 -2.64 -4.17 -29.27
N MET A 53 -1.73 -4.08 -30.23
CA MET A 53 -1.39 -2.84 -30.94
C MET A 53 -2.39 -2.61 -32.07
N ASP A 54 -3.67 -2.41 -31.74
CA ASP A 54 -4.80 -2.35 -32.67
C ASP A 54 -5.35 -0.94 -32.87
N GLY A 55 -4.66 0.09 -32.34
CA GLY A 55 -5.14 1.47 -32.35
C GLY A 55 -6.16 1.80 -31.25
N GLY A 56 -6.52 0.84 -30.42
CA GLY A 56 -7.44 1.05 -29.29
C GLY A 56 -6.82 1.90 -28.18
N ARG A 57 -7.68 2.45 -27.31
CA ARG A 57 -7.29 3.33 -26.20
C ARG A 57 -6.21 2.71 -25.29
N ASN A 58 -6.23 1.40 -25.13
CA ASN A 58 -5.38 0.68 -24.18
C ASN A 58 -4.23 -0.05 -24.89
N GLN A 59 -3.98 0.20 -26.18
CA GLN A 59 -2.97 -0.54 -26.93
C GLN A 59 -1.61 -0.51 -26.22
N GLY A 60 -0.95 -1.65 -26.15
CA GLY A 60 0.38 -1.81 -25.55
C GLY A 60 0.42 -1.66 -24.03
N LEU A 61 -0.70 -1.33 -23.37
CA LEU A 61 -0.77 -1.21 -21.91
C LEU A 61 -1.02 -2.55 -21.23
N GLY A 62 -0.73 -2.62 -19.95
CA GLY A 62 -0.95 -3.80 -19.11
C GLY A 62 0.07 -4.90 -19.34
N GLY A 63 -0.34 -6.13 -19.02
CA GLY A 63 0.53 -7.31 -19.11
C GLY A 63 1.37 -7.56 -17.87
N ILE A 64 1.75 -8.83 -17.69
CA ILE A 64 2.53 -9.28 -16.53
C ILE A 64 3.95 -8.73 -16.52
N ALA A 65 4.59 -8.66 -17.69
CA ALA A 65 5.98 -8.23 -17.79
C ALA A 65 6.18 -6.79 -17.29
N GLY A 66 5.35 -5.86 -17.78
CA GLY A 66 5.41 -4.45 -17.33
C GLY A 66 5.07 -4.30 -15.85
N ARG A 67 4.05 -5.02 -15.37
CA ARG A 67 3.68 -5.03 -13.94
C ARG A 67 4.80 -5.57 -13.07
N SER A 68 5.42 -6.69 -13.45
CA SER A 68 6.53 -7.29 -12.72
C SER A 68 7.73 -6.34 -12.63
N GLU A 69 8.04 -5.64 -13.71
CA GLU A 69 9.16 -4.69 -13.74
C GLU A 69 8.89 -3.49 -12.83
N LEU A 70 7.68 -2.95 -12.86
CA LEU A 70 7.27 -1.85 -11.97
C LEU A 70 7.36 -2.25 -10.49
N ILE A 71 6.87 -3.45 -10.15
CA ILE A 71 6.95 -3.97 -8.78
C ILE A 71 8.39 -4.13 -8.33
N LYS A 72 9.26 -4.69 -9.18
CA LYS A 72 10.69 -4.83 -8.88
C LYS A 72 11.36 -3.49 -8.63
N LYS A 73 11.06 -2.50 -9.47
CA LYS A 73 11.59 -1.14 -9.32
C LYS A 73 11.19 -0.54 -7.98
N ILE A 74 9.90 -0.59 -7.63
CA ILE A 74 9.41 -0.04 -6.36
C ILE A 74 10.03 -0.76 -5.17
N ARG A 75 10.16 -2.09 -5.21
CA ARG A 75 10.82 -2.86 -4.14
C ARG A 75 12.32 -2.60 -4.02
N ALA A 76 12.96 -2.09 -5.05
CA ALA A 76 14.36 -1.66 -5.00
C ALA A 76 14.52 -0.26 -4.37
N GLU A 77 13.50 0.58 -4.46
CA GLU A 77 13.47 1.95 -3.96
C GLU A 77 12.89 2.06 -2.55
N GLU A 78 12.00 1.13 -2.15
CA GLU A 78 11.24 1.16 -0.90
C GLU A 78 11.57 -0.04 -0.01
N GLU A 79 11.86 0.23 1.26
CA GLU A 79 12.28 -0.80 2.22
C GLU A 79 11.14 -1.74 2.61
N HIS A 80 9.94 -1.18 2.80
CA HIS A 80 8.76 -1.93 3.23
C HIS A 80 7.66 -1.80 2.19
N VAL A 81 7.41 -2.88 1.45
CA VAL A 81 6.38 -2.94 0.41
C VAL A 81 5.41 -4.08 0.69
N LEU A 82 4.12 -3.76 0.73
CA LEU A 82 3.02 -4.71 0.79
C LEU A 82 2.30 -4.70 -0.57
N LEU A 83 2.23 -5.87 -1.23
CA LEU A 83 1.59 -6.04 -2.54
C LEU A 83 0.34 -6.90 -2.41
N LEU A 84 -0.80 -6.31 -2.68
CA LEU A 84 -2.12 -6.91 -2.52
C LEU A 84 -2.88 -7.00 -3.84
N ASP A 85 -3.81 -7.96 -3.94
CA ASP A 85 -4.76 -8.00 -5.04
C ASP A 85 -6.20 -8.06 -4.50
N ALA A 86 -7.06 -7.21 -5.03
CA ALA A 86 -8.44 -7.08 -4.60
C ALA A 86 -9.41 -8.00 -5.36
N GLY A 87 -8.89 -8.90 -6.20
CA GLY A 87 -9.67 -9.92 -6.88
C GLY A 87 -9.94 -9.65 -8.34
N ASP A 88 -10.84 -10.45 -8.89
CA ASP A 88 -11.16 -10.53 -10.32
C ASP A 88 -9.93 -10.80 -11.20
N ILE A 89 -9.14 -11.79 -10.73
CA ILE A 89 -7.87 -12.19 -11.33
C ILE A 89 -8.13 -12.95 -12.63
N PHE A 90 -9.17 -13.79 -12.64
CA PHE A 90 -9.47 -14.76 -13.66
C PHE A 90 -10.47 -14.24 -14.68
N GLN A 91 -10.62 -15.00 -15.80
CA GLN A 91 -11.53 -14.69 -16.91
C GLN A 91 -11.10 -13.41 -17.67
N GLY A 92 -11.65 -13.20 -18.85
CA GLY A 92 -11.38 -12.02 -19.69
C GLY A 92 -10.39 -12.24 -20.83
N THR A 93 -9.57 -13.31 -20.79
CA THR A 93 -8.73 -13.73 -21.92
C THR A 93 -8.82 -15.23 -22.15
N PRO A 94 -8.41 -15.76 -23.32
CA PRO A 94 -8.39 -17.21 -23.58
C PRO A 94 -7.51 -18.01 -22.62
N TYR A 95 -6.55 -17.40 -21.95
CA TYR A 95 -5.65 -18.07 -21.02
C TYR A 95 -6.39 -18.80 -19.91
N PHE A 96 -7.35 -18.15 -19.27
CA PHE A 96 -8.14 -18.80 -18.24
C PHE A 96 -8.95 -20.01 -18.76
N ASN A 97 -9.52 -19.89 -19.96
CA ASN A 97 -10.29 -20.99 -20.56
C ASN A 97 -9.45 -22.24 -20.80
N ILE A 98 -8.17 -22.05 -21.16
CA ILE A 98 -7.23 -23.13 -21.47
C ILE A 98 -6.56 -23.65 -20.19
N TYR A 99 -6.00 -22.76 -19.38
CA TYR A 99 -5.10 -23.10 -18.27
C TYR A 99 -5.73 -22.99 -16.88
N LYS A 100 -7.00 -22.57 -16.78
CA LYS A 100 -7.79 -22.55 -15.53
C LYS A 100 -7.16 -21.78 -14.37
N GLY A 101 -6.44 -20.71 -14.68
CA GLY A 101 -5.83 -19.81 -13.69
C GLY A 101 -4.40 -20.16 -13.29
N GLU A 102 -3.83 -21.25 -13.79
CA GLU A 102 -2.46 -21.64 -13.42
C GLU A 102 -1.40 -20.59 -13.78
N PRO A 103 -1.39 -19.99 -15.00
CA PRO A 103 -0.42 -18.94 -15.33
C PRO A 103 -0.57 -17.70 -14.48
N GLU A 104 -1.81 -17.30 -14.16
CA GLU A 104 -2.10 -16.13 -13.33
C GLU A 104 -1.51 -16.30 -11.92
N ILE A 105 -1.79 -17.42 -11.28
CA ILE A 105 -1.28 -17.71 -9.93
C ILE A 105 0.25 -17.86 -9.93
N LYS A 106 0.83 -18.51 -10.92
CA LYS A 106 2.29 -18.61 -11.07
C LYS A 106 2.94 -17.23 -11.20
N ALA A 107 2.34 -16.36 -11.99
CA ALA A 107 2.84 -15.00 -12.17
C ALA A 107 2.74 -14.17 -10.89
N MET A 108 1.61 -14.24 -10.18
CA MET A 108 1.43 -13.57 -8.89
C MET A 108 2.44 -14.07 -7.86
N SER A 109 2.65 -15.39 -7.80
CA SER A 109 3.65 -16.00 -6.92
C SER A 109 5.07 -15.54 -7.27
N ALA A 110 5.42 -15.47 -8.55
CA ALA A 110 6.72 -14.97 -9.02
C ALA A 110 6.93 -13.48 -8.67
N MET A 111 5.87 -12.67 -8.72
CA MET A 111 5.88 -11.27 -8.32
C MET A 111 5.81 -11.09 -6.80
N LYS A 112 5.64 -12.19 -6.03
CA LYS A 112 5.55 -12.20 -4.57
C LYS A 112 4.40 -11.33 -4.05
N TYR A 113 3.19 -11.58 -4.51
CA TYR A 113 2.01 -11.01 -3.87
C TYR A 113 1.89 -11.52 -2.44
N ASP A 114 1.61 -10.62 -1.51
CA ASP A 114 1.48 -10.94 -0.08
C ASP A 114 0.11 -11.51 0.25
N ALA A 115 -0.93 -11.00 -0.40
CA ALA A 115 -2.29 -11.55 -0.31
C ALA A 115 -3.12 -11.21 -1.54
N CYS A 116 -4.12 -12.01 -1.80
CA CYS A 116 -5.14 -11.77 -2.83
C CYS A 116 -6.51 -12.26 -2.35
N THR A 117 -7.56 -11.69 -2.92
CA THR A 117 -8.92 -12.27 -2.86
C THR A 117 -9.22 -12.96 -4.18
N ILE A 118 -10.06 -13.99 -4.15
CA ILE A 118 -10.42 -14.81 -5.30
C ILE A 118 -11.95 -14.76 -5.47
#